data_3e851ea74fefe9cad0c926043e14d78e
#
_entry.id   3e851ea74fefe9cad0c926043e14d78e
#
_cell.length_a   1.000
_cell.length_b   1.000
_cell.length_c   1.000
_cell.angle_alpha   90.00
_cell.angle_beta   90.00
_cell.angle_gamma   90.00
#
_symmetry.space_group_name_H-M   'P 1'
#
loop_
_entity.id
_entity.type
_entity.pdbx_description
1 polymer ?
#
loop_
_entity_poly.entity_id
_entity_poly.type
_entity_poly.pdbx_seq_one_letter_code
_entity_poly.pdbx_strand_id
1 'polypeptide(L)'
;TYVNWDPVEKTVLANEQVINGKGWRSNAIVERKKLSQWFFNITKFANDLLLDLDTLDGWPEKVKLMQKNWIGKSYGCEIDFQSDKENSKIKVFTTRPDTIFGASFIALSNDHPLSKNFSGNEDFQKFKKECNKTGTTEEALASAEKLGYDTGIKVTHPFLKGKQLPVFFANFVLMDYGTGAIFGCPAHDQRDYDFATKYNLEIIQVVSNDNNKKLNEAYLGDGKIINSGFLNGLNIQKAKELII
;
A
#
# COMPACT_ATOMS: atom_id res chain seq x y z
N THR A 1 18.96 0.13 3.19
CA THR A 1 17.64 -0.40 2.79
C THR A 1 17.38 -1.78 3.38
N TYR A 2 16.18 -2.32 3.16
CA TYR A 2 15.84 -3.69 3.50
C TYR A 2 16.24 -4.63 2.37
N VAL A 3 16.73 -5.81 2.75
CA VAL A 3 17.21 -6.85 1.83
C VAL A 3 16.69 -8.20 2.28
N ASN A 4 16.63 -9.16 1.34
CA ASN A 4 16.40 -10.57 1.67
C ASN A 4 17.71 -11.16 2.22
N TRP A 5 17.68 -11.60 3.46
CA TRP A 5 18.85 -12.15 4.17
C TRP A 5 18.69 -13.65 4.38
N ASP A 6 19.68 -14.40 3.94
CA ASP A 6 19.79 -15.82 4.26
C ASP A 6 20.59 -15.98 5.56
N PRO A 7 19.97 -16.47 6.66
CA PRO A 7 20.64 -16.58 7.95
C PRO A 7 21.64 -17.73 8.01
N VAL A 8 21.53 -18.72 7.13
CA VAL A 8 22.43 -19.88 7.05
C VAL A 8 23.67 -19.54 6.22
N GLU A 9 23.48 -19.03 5.01
CA GLU A 9 24.60 -18.62 4.15
C GLU A 9 25.18 -17.26 4.54
N LYS A 10 24.52 -16.51 5.43
CA LYS A 10 24.90 -15.16 5.88
C LYS A 10 25.14 -14.20 4.72
N THR A 11 24.26 -14.22 3.74
CA THR A 11 24.36 -13.42 2.52
C THR A 11 23.03 -12.78 2.15
N VAL A 12 23.10 -11.73 1.32
CA VAL A 12 21.95 -11.08 0.72
C VAL A 12 21.54 -11.86 -0.52
N LEU A 13 20.22 -12.07 -0.68
CA LEU A 13 19.64 -12.73 -1.84
C LEU A 13 18.87 -11.71 -2.70
N ALA A 14 19.02 -11.82 -4.02
CA ALA A 14 18.12 -11.18 -4.96
C ALA A 14 16.71 -11.79 -4.88
N ASN A 15 15.68 -11.08 -5.37
CA ASN A 15 14.31 -11.58 -5.31
C ASN A 15 14.15 -12.94 -6.01
N GLU A 16 14.83 -13.13 -7.15
CA GLU A 16 14.83 -14.38 -7.94
C GLU A 16 15.48 -15.55 -7.22
N GLN A 17 16.26 -15.29 -6.18
CA GLN A 17 16.91 -16.30 -5.35
C GLN A 17 16.08 -16.70 -4.13
N VAL A 18 14.89 -16.10 -3.98
CA VAL A 18 13.93 -16.45 -2.93
C VAL A 18 12.77 -17.23 -3.54
N ILE A 19 12.69 -18.51 -3.21
CA ILE A 19 11.67 -19.43 -3.73
C ILE A 19 10.76 -19.84 -2.56
N ASN A 20 9.46 -19.50 -2.63
CA ASN A 20 8.49 -19.78 -1.56
C ASN A 20 8.96 -19.30 -0.17
N GLY A 21 9.57 -18.10 -0.10
CA GLY A 21 10.08 -17.53 1.15
C GLY A 21 11.37 -18.15 1.67
N LYS A 22 12.04 -19.00 0.88
CA LYS A 22 13.28 -19.70 1.25
C LYS A 22 14.41 -19.36 0.29
N GLY A 23 15.63 -19.37 0.82
CA GLY A 23 16.83 -19.23 0.01
C GLY A 23 17.00 -20.42 -0.94
N TRP A 24 17.28 -20.14 -2.20
CA TRP A 24 17.32 -21.10 -3.30
C TRP A 24 18.36 -22.23 -3.12
N ARG A 25 19.41 -21.97 -2.35
CA ARG A 25 20.48 -22.94 -2.05
C ARG A 25 20.36 -23.54 -0.65
N SER A 26 20.19 -22.69 0.36
CA SER A 26 20.17 -23.12 1.76
C SER A 26 18.85 -23.77 2.17
N ASN A 27 17.76 -23.45 1.44
CA ASN A 27 16.37 -23.78 1.82
C ASN A 27 15.98 -23.19 3.20
N ALA A 28 16.78 -22.26 3.75
CA ALA A 28 16.46 -21.54 4.97
C ALA A 28 15.37 -20.51 4.73
N ILE A 29 14.55 -20.25 5.74
CA ILE A 29 13.57 -19.15 5.69
C ILE A 29 14.34 -17.83 5.59
N VAL A 30 14.03 -17.04 4.55
CA VAL A 30 14.66 -15.75 4.31
C VAL A 30 14.12 -14.74 5.30
N GLU A 31 15.00 -13.94 5.87
CA GLU A 31 14.67 -12.85 6.78
C GLU A 31 14.76 -11.50 6.07
N ARG A 32 13.83 -10.60 6.38
CA ARG A 32 13.92 -9.20 5.97
C ARG A 32 14.87 -8.46 6.93
N LYS A 33 16.03 -8.02 6.43
CA LYS A 33 17.07 -7.38 7.25
C LYS A 33 17.45 -6.01 6.69
N LYS A 34 17.58 -5.02 7.57
CA LYS A 34 18.06 -3.70 7.19
C LYS A 34 19.59 -3.69 7.19
N LEU A 35 20.18 -3.43 6.04
CA LEU A 35 21.63 -3.36 5.87
C LEU A 35 22.05 -2.03 5.23
N SER A 36 23.25 -1.57 5.60
CA SER A 36 23.95 -0.45 4.95
C SER A 36 24.92 -1.03 3.94
N GLN A 37 24.68 -0.75 2.66
CA GLN A 37 25.54 -1.19 1.56
C GLN A 37 25.36 -0.26 0.34
N TRP A 38 26.10 -0.50 -0.73
CA TRP A 38 25.98 0.25 -1.95
C TRP A 38 24.70 -0.10 -2.71
N PHE A 39 23.97 0.94 -3.13
CA PHE A 39 22.79 0.84 -3.98
C PHE A 39 22.87 1.85 -5.12
N PHE A 40 22.41 1.45 -6.30
CA PHE A 40 22.17 2.39 -7.38
C PHE A 40 20.91 3.21 -7.08
N ASN A 41 21.03 4.55 -7.14
CA ASN A 41 19.87 5.45 -7.00
C ASN A 41 19.11 5.53 -8.34
N ILE A 42 18.58 4.39 -8.78
CA ILE A 42 17.97 4.23 -10.10
C ILE A 42 16.71 5.08 -10.27
N THR A 43 15.94 5.27 -9.19
CA THR A 43 14.68 6.03 -9.21
C THR A 43 14.90 7.52 -9.52
N LYS A 44 16.08 8.06 -9.24
CA LYS A 44 16.46 9.43 -9.61
C LYS A 44 16.37 9.69 -11.12
N PHE A 45 16.58 8.68 -11.91
CA PHE A 45 16.60 8.75 -13.38
C PHE A 45 15.28 8.32 -14.03
N ALA A 46 14.25 7.97 -13.24
CA ALA A 46 13.01 7.42 -13.76
C ALA A 46 12.30 8.35 -14.78
N ASN A 47 12.27 9.66 -14.51
CA ASN A 47 11.68 10.62 -15.44
C ASN A 47 12.47 10.75 -16.74
N ASP A 48 13.81 10.83 -16.65
CA ASP A 48 14.68 10.95 -17.80
C ASP A 48 14.57 9.70 -18.68
N LEU A 49 14.63 8.51 -18.07
CA LEU A 49 14.43 7.24 -18.75
C LEU A 49 13.08 7.16 -19.46
N LEU A 50 12.00 7.66 -18.84
CA LEU A 50 10.69 7.68 -19.46
C LEU A 50 10.61 8.59 -20.67
N LEU A 51 11.21 9.79 -20.59
CA LEU A 51 11.25 10.74 -21.69
C LEU A 51 12.14 10.25 -22.85
N ASP A 52 13.28 9.64 -22.52
CA ASP A 52 14.24 9.15 -23.50
C ASP A 52 13.72 7.95 -24.31
N LEU A 53 12.69 7.22 -23.81
CA LEU A 53 12.02 6.18 -24.60
C LEU A 53 11.49 6.70 -25.95
N ASP A 54 11.04 7.95 -26.00
CA ASP A 54 10.51 8.56 -27.21
C ASP A 54 11.60 8.86 -28.27
N THR A 55 12.87 8.91 -27.83
CA THR A 55 14.04 9.16 -28.70
C THR A 55 14.64 7.87 -29.29
N LEU A 56 14.18 6.71 -28.85
CA LEU A 56 14.71 5.41 -29.27
C LEU A 56 14.04 4.90 -30.55
N ASP A 57 14.31 5.58 -31.69
CA ASP A 57 13.64 5.27 -32.99
C ASP A 57 13.86 3.83 -33.48
N GLY A 58 14.99 3.21 -33.12
CA GLY A 58 15.30 1.83 -33.47
C GLY A 58 14.65 0.76 -32.59
N TRP A 59 13.89 1.16 -31.56
CA TRP A 59 13.25 0.20 -30.65
C TRP A 59 11.83 -0.14 -31.09
N PRO A 60 11.42 -1.43 -31.04
CA PRO A 60 10.03 -1.83 -31.29
C PRO A 60 9.08 -1.16 -30.29
N GLU A 61 7.95 -0.66 -30.76
CA GLU A 61 6.92 0.01 -29.93
C GLU A 61 6.46 -0.84 -28.75
N LYS A 62 6.34 -2.17 -28.94
CA LYS A 62 6.00 -3.11 -27.87
C LYS A 62 7.02 -3.06 -26.72
N VAL A 63 8.32 -2.93 -27.03
CA VAL A 63 9.38 -2.88 -26.03
C VAL A 63 9.34 -1.54 -25.30
N LYS A 64 9.16 -0.41 -26.02
CA LYS A 64 8.97 0.90 -25.42
C LYS A 64 7.78 0.88 -24.45
N LEU A 65 6.64 0.32 -24.85
CA LEU A 65 5.46 0.21 -23.99
C LEU A 65 5.73 -0.64 -22.74
N MET A 66 6.46 -1.75 -22.88
CA MET A 66 6.84 -2.58 -21.71
C MET A 66 7.71 -1.79 -20.74
N GLN A 67 8.70 -1.02 -21.24
CA GLN A 67 9.57 -0.17 -20.41
C GLN A 67 8.77 0.95 -19.73
N LYS A 68 7.88 1.62 -20.47
CA LYS A 68 7.00 2.65 -19.92
C LYS A 68 6.11 2.11 -18.79
N ASN A 69 5.53 0.94 -18.98
CA ASN A 69 4.70 0.28 -17.95
C ASN A 69 5.54 -0.16 -16.75
N TRP A 70 6.77 -0.61 -16.97
CA TRP A 70 7.70 -0.98 -15.90
C TRP A 70 8.12 0.21 -15.05
N ILE A 71 8.44 1.36 -15.66
CA ILE A 71 8.74 2.61 -14.95
C ILE A 71 7.51 3.07 -14.16
N GLY A 72 6.31 2.91 -14.73
CA GLY A 72 5.03 3.00 -14.03
C GLY A 72 4.77 4.37 -13.42
N LYS A 73 4.98 5.48 -14.16
CA LYS A 73 4.68 6.82 -13.65
C LYS A 73 3.21 6.94 -13.29
N SER A 74 2.93 7.21 -12.02
CA SER A 74 1.58 7.42 -11.50
C SER A 74 1.47 8.80 -10.85
N TYR A 75 0.23 9.30 -10.79
CA TYR A 75 -0.10 10.55 -10.12
C TYR A 75 -0.99 10.25 -8.93
N GLY A 76 -0.71 10.92 -7.82
CA GLY A 76 -1.49 10.79 -6.61
C GLY A 76 -1.45 12.07 -5.80
N CYS A 77 -2.14 12.06 -4.66
CA CYS A 77 -2.11 13.18 -3.73
C CYS A 77 -1.80 12.69 -2.31
N GLU A 78 -1.36 13.63 -1.48
CA GLU A 78 -1.18 13.42 -0.06
C GLU A 78 -2.39 13.97 0.68
N ILE A 79 -2.85 13.24 1.67
CA ILE A 79 -4.00 13.60 2.50
C ILE A 79 -3.58 13.54 3.97
N ASP A 80 -3.82 14.61 4.71
CA ASP A 80 -3.57 14.68 6.14
C ASP A 80 -4.80 14.20 6.93
N PHE A 81 -4.65 13.15 7.73
CA PHE A 81 -5.65 12.69 8.68
C PHE A 81 -5.27 13.15 10.09
N GLN A 82 -6.14 13.92 10.74
CA GLN A 82 -5.91 14.40 12.09
C GLN A 82 -6.07 13.27 13.10
N SER A 83 -5.03 13.01 13.89
CA SER A 83 -5.05 12.02 14.96
C SER A 83 -5.80 12.53 16.20
N ASP A 84 -6.42 11.62 16.92
CA ASP A 84 -7.02 11.87 18.24
C ASP A 84 -5.97 11.98 19.36
N LYS A 85 -4.74 11.52 19.09
CA LYS A 85 -3.61 11.60 20.02
C LYS A 85 -2.62 12.66 19.59
N GLU A 86 -2.13 13.44 20.58
CA GLU A 86 -1.00 14.37 20.45
C GLU A 86 -1.14 15.48 19.39
N ASN A 87 -2.35 15.81 18.97
CA ASN A 87 -2.58 16.82 17.92
C ASN A 87 -1.72 16.60 16.64
N SER A 88 -1.35 15.33 16.40
CA SER A 88 -0.51 14.92 15.29
C SER A 88 -1.33 14.59 14.04
N LYS A 89 -0.68 14.57 12.90
CA LYS A 89 -1.30 14.21 11.62
C LYS A 89 -0.62 12.96 11.06
N ILE A 90 -1.42 12.08 10.48
CA ILE A 90 -0.93 10.97 9.66
C ILE A 90 -1.12 11.36 8.19
N LYS A 91 -0.01 11.51 7.48
CA LYS A 91 0.00 11.83 6.07
C LYS A 91 -0.06 10.55 5.26
N VAL A 92 -1.06 10.42 4.43
CA VAL A 92 -1.34 9.27 3.57
C VAL A 92 -1.12 9.65 2.13
N PHE A 93 -0.46 8.81 1.34
CA PHE A 93 -0.39 8.95 -0.11
C PHE A 93 -1.42 8.03 -0.77
N THR A 94 -2.10 8.52 -1.81
CA THR A 94 -3.05 7.73 -2.60
C THR A 94 -3.05 8.12 -4.07
N THR A 95 -3.25 7.14 -4.95
CA THR A 95 -3.55 7.34 -6.37
C THR A 95 -5.05 7.30 -6.67
N ARG A 96 -5.86 7.01 -5.62
CA ARG A 96 -7.31 6.89 -5.71
C ARG A 96 -8.03 7.82 -4.71
N PRO A 97 -7.80 9.16 -4.79
CA PRO A 97 -8.47 10.10 -3.90
C PRO A 97 -9.99 10.11 -4.07
N ASP A 98 -10.49 9.71 -5.25
CA ASP A 98 -11.90 9.51 -5.57
C ASP A 98 -12.62 8.54 -4.63
N THR A 99 -11.91 7.61 -4.01
CA THR A 99 -12.49 6.58 -3.13
C THR A 99 -12.45 6.94 -1.63
N ILE A 100 -12.01 8.13 -1.26
CA ILE A 100 -11.80 8.50 0.14
C ILE A 100 -13.04 8.34 1.02
N PHE A 101 -14.25 8.58 0.48
CA PHE A 101 -15.49 8.39 1.23
C PHE A 101 -15.76 6.94 1.62
N GLY A 102 -15.09 5.98 0.96
CA GLY A 102 -15.08 4.56 1.30
C GLY A 102 -13.96 4.16 2.26
N ALA A 103 -13.19 5.13 2.78
CA ALA A 103 -12.13 4.85 3.73
C ALA A 103 -12.70 4.25 5.03
N SER A 104 -12.14 3.11 5.45
CA SER A 104 -12.58 2.35 6.62
C SER A 104 -11.50 2.27 7.69
N PHE A 105 -10.23 2.41 7.33
CA PHE A 105 -9.09 2.39 8.24
C PHE A 105 -7.89 3.11 7.62
N ILE A 106 -6.90 3.40 8.44
CA ILE A 106 -5.56 3.79 8.01
C ILE A 106 -4.63 2.61 8.27
N ALA A 107 -3.80 2.27 7.28
CA ALA A 107 -2.77 1.27 7.44
C ALA A 107 -1.38 1.89 7.29
N LEU A 108 -0.52 1.57 8.24
CA LEU A 108 0.86 2.01 8.31
C LEU A 108 1.79 0.82 8.05
N SER A 109 2.91 1.09 7.40
CA SER A 109 4.01 0.14 7.36
C SER A 109 4.49 -0.18 8.78
N ASN A 110 4.87 -1.43 9.05
CA ASN A 110 5.48 -1.84 10.31
C ASN A 110 6.82 -1.14 10.60
N ASP A 111 7.39 -0.44 9.60
CA ASP A 111 8.59 0.38 9.70
C ASP A 111 8.31 1.89 9.69
N HIS A 112 7.03 2.29 9.68
CA HIS A 112 6.64 3.70 9.78
C HIS A 112 7.20 4.33 11.07
N PRO A 113 7.58 5.62 11.09
CA PRO A 113 8.17 6.28 12.27
C PRO A 113 7.37 6.12 13.57
N LEU A 114 6.04 6.07 13.49
CA LEU A 114 5.16 5.81 14.64
C LEU A 114 5.38 4.45 15.30
N SER A 115 5.98 3.47 14.61
CA SER A 115 6.27 2.15 15.17
C SER A 115 7.23 2.21 16.38
N LYS A 116 8.03 3.28 16.48
CA LYS A 116 8.93 3.51 17.61
C LYS A 116 8.18 3.62 18.94
N ASN A 117 6.97 4.18 18.92
CA ASN A 117 6.14 4.36 20.12
C ASN A 117 5.62 3.01 20.66
N PHE A 118 5.69 1.96 19.85
CA PHE A 118 5.25 0.59 20.19
C PHE A 118 6.40 -0.37 20.44
N SER A 119 7.66 0.11 20.44
CA SER A 119 8.86 -0.72 20.58
C SER A 119 8.91 -1.54 21.88
N GLY A 120 8.30 -1.04 22.95
CA GLY A 120 8.18 -1.73 24.25
C GLY A 120 6.98 -2.67 24.35
N ASN A 121 6.12 -2.78 23.34
CA ASN A 121 4.93 -3.63 23.38
C ASN A 121 5.26 -5.01 22.82
N GLU A 122 5.08 -6.07 23.62
CA GLU A 122 5.41 -7.45 23.24
C GLU A 122 4.58 -7.96 22.08
N ASP A 123 3.29 -7.62 22.00
CA ASP A 123 2.41 -8.09 20.94
C ASP A 123 2.74 -7.41 19.60
N PHE A 124 3.13 -6.13 19.64
CA PHE A 124 3.66 -5.45 18.48
C PHE A 124 4.97 -6.09 18.00
N GLN A 125 5.86 -6.48 18.89
CA GLN A 125 7.11 -7.17 18.53
C GLN A 125 6.85 -8.55 17.92
N LYS A 126 5.86 -9.30 18.42
CA LYS A 126 5.43 -10.57 17.80
C LYS A 126 4.88 -10.33 16.40
N PHE A 127 3.98 -9.35 16.25
CA PHE A 127 3.44 -8.94 14.95
C PHE A 127 4.57 -8.58 13.97
N LYS A 128 5.53 -7.76 14.38
CA LYS A 128 6.65 -7.34 13.54
C LYS A 128 7.52 -8.53 13.11
N LYS A 129 7.75 -9.51 13.99
CA LYS A 129 8.46 -10.75 13.65
C LYS A 129 7.70 -11.58 12.61
N GLU A 130 6.38 -11.69 12.72
CA GLU A 130 5.55 -12.38 11.73
C GLU A 130 5.61 -11.68 10.36
N CYS A 131 5.50 -10.34 10.34
CA CYS A 131 5.65 -9.57 9.11
C CYS A 131 7.00 -9.81 8.41
N ASN A 132 8.08 -9.96 9.17
CA ASN A 132 9.42 -10.21 8.61
C ASN A 132 9.59 -11.60 7.97
N LYS A 133 8.68 -12.54 8.23
CA LYS A 133 8.65 -13.85 7.55
C LYS A 133 8.02 -13.78 6.16
N THR A 134 7.26 -12.72 5.88
CA THR A 134 6.68 -12.49 4.56
C THR A 134 7.77 -11.95 3.63
N GLY A 135 7.86 -12.50 2.42
CA GLY A 135 8.82 -12.03 1.42
C GLY A 135 8.67 -10.54 1.09
N THR A 136 9.70 -9.96 0.51
CA THR A 136 9.73 -8.53 0.16
C THR A 136 9.14 -8.23 -1.22
N THR A 137 8.79 -9.24 -2.00
CA THR A 137 8.19 -9.08 -3.33
C THR A 137 6.72 -8.70 -3.23
N GLU A 138 6.24 -7.91 -4.18
CA GLU A 138 4.83 -7.52 -4.27
C GLU A 138 3.90 -8.73 -4.40
N GLU A 139 4.31 -9.76 -5.13
CA GLU A 139 3.57 -11.02 -5.27
C GLU A 139 3.47 -11.79 -3.94
N ALA A 140 4.56 -11.85 -3.18
CA ALA A 140 4.57 -12.50 -1.87
C ALA A 140 3.66 -11.75 -0.88
N LEU A 141 3.65 -10.41 -0.92
CA LEU A 141 2.77 -9.58 -0.10
C LEU A 141 1.30 -9.68 -0.54
N ALA A 142 1.04 -9.82 -1.84
CA ALA A 142 -0.31 -9.98 -2.37
C ALA A 142 -0.95 -11.31 -1.96
N SER A 143 -0.16 -12.40 -1.98
CA SER A 143 -0.64 -13.76 -1.65
C SER A 143 -0.63 -14.09 -0.16
N ALA A 144 0.16 -13.34 0.65
CA ALA A 144 0.25 -13.57 2.09
C ALA A 144 -1.06 -13.24 2.81
N GLU A 145 -1.31 -13.95 3.91
CA GLU A 145 -2.37 -13.60 4.85
C GLU A 145 -2.20 -12.15 5.32
N LYS A 146 -3.29 -11.38 5.32
CA LYS A 146 -3.27 -9.98 5.76
C LYS A 146 -3.20 -9.93 7.28
N LEU A 147 -2.08 -9.42 7.80
CA LEU A 147 -1.83 -9.26 9.22
C LEU A 147 -1.87 -7.79 9.60
N GLY A 148 -2.47 -7.48 10.74
CA GLY A 148 -2.54 -6.13 11.29
C GLY A 148 -2.37 -6.11 12.79
N TYR A 149 -1.84 -5.00 13.28
CA TYR A 149 -1.79 -4.66 14.70
C TYR A 149 -2.55 -3.37 14.93
N ASP A 150 -3.61 -3.43 15.72
CA ASP A 150 -4.39 -2.25 16.11
C ASP A 150 -3.57 -1.38 17.05
N THR A 151 -3.32 -0.12 16.66
CA THR A 151 -2.54 0.83 17.45
C THR A 151 -3.35 1.46 18.59
N GLY A 152 -4.68 1.31 18.58
CA GLY A 152 -5.60 2.03 19.44
C GLY A 152 -5.65 3.54 19.16
N ILE A 153 -5.01 4.03 18.09
CA ILE A 153 -5.09 5.42 17.60
C ILE A 153 -6.27 5.50 16.65
N LYS A 154 -6.96 6.63 16.67
CA LYS A 154 -7.99 6.95 15.68
C LYS A 154 -7.64 8.25 14.98
N VAL A 155 -8.09 8.38 13.74
CA VAL A 155 -7.97 9.62 12.97
C VAL A 155 -9.33 10.06 12.49
N THR A 156 -9.50 11.37 12.34
CA THR A 156 -10.75 11.96 11.83
C THR A 156 -10.75 11.94 10.31
N HIS A 157 -11.86 11.48 9.73
CA HIS A 157 -12.06 11.50 8.29
C HIS A 157 -12.17 12.95 7.80
N PRO A 158 -11.41 13.38 6.75
CA PRO A 158 -11.33 14.80 6.37
C PRO A 158 -12.65 15.38 5.84
N PHE A 159 -13.53 14.58 5.26
CA PHE A 159 -14.79 15.04 4.65
C PHE A 159 -16.05 14.59 5.41
N LEU A 160 -15.98 13.54 6.23
CA LEU A 160 -17.14 13.02 6.96
C LEU A 160 -17.06 13.44 8.43
N LYS A 161 -17.86 14.48 8.77
CA LYS A 161 -17.87 15.04 10.13
C LYS A 161 -18.22 13.97 11.16
N GLY A 162 -17.37 13.83 12.17
CA GLY A 162 -17.56 12.90 13.28
C GLY A 162 -17.15 11.46 12.97
N LYS A 163 -16.81 11.10 11.73
CA LYS A 163 -16.31 9.77 11.40
C LYS A 163 -14.85 9.64 11.80
N GLN A 164 -14.57 8.64 12.62
CA GLN A 164 -13.21 8.26 13.00
C GLN A 164 -12.83 6.93 12.35
N LEU A 165 -11.58 6.84 11.92
CA LEU A 165 -11.01 5.65 11.32
C LEU A 165 -9.93 5.08 12.26
N PRO A 166 -9.92 3.77 12.52
CA PRO A 166 -8.86 3.12 13.28
C PRO A 166 -7.56 3.10 12.49
N VAL A 167 -6.44 3.12 13.20
CA VAL A 167 -5.09 3.06 12.62
C VAL A 167 -4.46 1.73 12.96
N PHE A 168 -4.02 1.00 11.93
CA PHE A 168 -3.33 -0.28 12.06
C PHE A 168 -1.91 -0.20 11.52
N PHE A 169 -0.99 -0.97 12.08
CA PHE A 169 0.17 -1.42 11.32
C PHE A 169 -0.24 -2.66 10.51
N ALA A 170 0.16 -2.73 9.24
CA ALA A 170 -0.23 -3.82 8.36
C ALA A 170 0.96 -4.34 7.54
N ASN A 171 1.00 -5.67 7.32
CA ASN A 171 2.13 -6.32 6.64
C ASN A 171 2.19 -6.05 5.12
N PHE A 172 1.11 -5.55 4.53
CA PHE A 172 1.01 -5.28 3.09
C PHE A 172 1.28 -3.82 2.70
N VAL A 173 1.60 -2.96 3.68
CA VAL A 173 1.99 -1.56 3.43
C VAL A 173 3.50 -1.45 3.42
N LEU A 174 4.05 -0.97 2.30
CA LEU A 174 5.49 -0.79 2.13
C LEU A 174 5.92 0.61 2.53
N MET A 175 7.06 0.73 3.23
CA MET A 175 7.62 2.04 3.62
C MET A 175 8.11 2.85 2.42
N ASP A 176 8.54 2.17 1.36
CA ASP A 176 9.09 2.80 0.15
C ASP A 176 7.99 3.26 -0.82
N TYR A 177 6.70 3.07 -0.48
CA TYR A 177 5.57 3.58 -1.27
C TYR A 177 4.95 4.79 -0.57
N GLY A 178 5.09 5.95 -1.20
CA GLY A 178 4.57 7.22 -0.68
C GLY A 178 5.15 7.58 0.69
N THR A 179 4.28 7.71 1.66
CA THR A 179 4.63 8.06 3.06
C THR A 179 4.76 6.84 3.98
N GLY A 180 4.61 5.62 3.45
CA GLY A 180 4.49 4.41 4.26
C GLY A 180 3.16 4.32 5.02
N ALA A 181 2.17 5.09 4.58
CA ALA A 181 0.81 5.12 5.10
C ALA A 181 -0.21 5.18 3.96
N ILE A 182 -1.27 4.41 4.07
CA ILE A 182 -2.41 4.40 3.13
C ILE A 182 -3.72 4.53 3.90
N PHE A 183 -4.79 5.00 3.26
CA PHE A 183 -6.14 4.70 3.73
C PHE A 183 -6.66 3.43 3.03
N GLY A 184 -7.29 2.55 3.79
CA GLY A 184 -7.92 1.35 3.25
C GLY A 184 -9.31 1.65 2.72
N CYS A 185 -9.56 1.29 1.46
CA CYS A 185 -10.88 1.33 0.84
C CYS A 185 -11.33 -0.08 0.42
N PRO A 186 -11.87 -0.88 1.34
CA PRO A 186 -12.13 -2.31 1.16
C PRO A 186 -13.01 -2.63 -0.06
N ALA A 187 -13.94 -1.76 -0.38
CA ALA A 187 -14.82 -1.99 -1.52
C ALA A 187 -14.11 -1.91 -2.88
N HIS A 188 -12.87 -1.34 -2.95
CA HIS A 188 -12.16 -1.03 -4.20
C HIS A 188 -10.69 -1.45 -4.25
N ASP A 189 -10.21 -2.16 -3.24
CA ASP A 189 -8.90 -2.84 -3.22
C ASP A 189 -9.06 -4.20 -2.53
N GLN A 190 -8.64 -5.28 -3.20
CA GLN A 190 -8.83 -6.63 -2.68
C GLN A 190 -8.03 -6.89 -1.39
N ARG A 191 -6.84 -6.29 -1.26
CA ARG A 191 -6.02 -6.42 -0.04
C ARG A 191 -6.73 -5.78 1.15
N ASP A 192 -7.32 -4.61 0.92
CA ASP A 192 -8.10 -3.90 1.93
C ASP A 192 -9.39 -4.64 2.27
N TYR A 193 -10.02 -5.29 1.26
CA TYR A 193 -11.23 -6.11 1.44
C TYR A 193 -10.95 -7.31 2.35
N ASP A 194 -9.89 -8.06 2.07
CA ASP A 194 -9.47 -9.21 2.85
C ASP A 194 -9.13 -8.80 4.29
N PHE A 195 -8.42 -7.67 4.43
CA PHE A 195 -8.08 -7.10 5.72
C PHE A 195 -9.33 -6.66 6.51
N ALA A 196 -10.21 -5.90 5.88
CA ALA A 196 -11.43 -5.41 6.52
C ALA A 196 -12.36 -6.56 6.94
N THR A 197 -12.46 -7.59 6.11
CA THR A 197 -13.23 -8.80 6.44
C THR A 197 -12.65 -9.50 7.66
N LYS A 198 -11.32 -9.68 7.72
CA LYS A 198 -10.63 -10.31 8.84
C LYS A 198 -10.78 -9.55 10.16
N TYR A 199 -10.68 -8.21 10.10
CA TYR A 199 -10.75 -7.34 11.29
C TYR A 199 -12.14 -6.76 11.54
N ASN A 200 -13.17 -7.24 10.82
CA ASN A 200 -14.55 -6.83 10.95
C ASN A 200 -14.74 -5.30 10.83
N LEU A 201 -14.06 -4.70 9.84
CA LEU A 201 -14.16 -3.29 9.53
C LEU A 201 -15.28 -3.04 8.51
N GLU A 202 -15.76 -1.81 8.47
CA GLU A 202 -16.83 -1.40 7.55
C GLU A 202 -16.37 -1.47 6.08
N ILE A 203 -17.23 -1.96 5.18
CA ILE A 203 -16.98 -2.01 3.74
C ILE A 203 -18.02 -1.14 3.04
N ILE A 204 -17.58 0.03 2.52
CA ILE A 204 -18.46 1.02 1.90
C ILE A 204 -18.12 1.11 0.42
N GLN A 205 -19.05 0.72 -0.43
CA GLN A 205 -18.90 0.86 -1.88
C GLN A 205 -19.10 2.32 -2.28
N VAL A 206 -18.13 2.89 -3.00
CA VAL A 206 -18.16 4.29 -3.48
C VAL A 206 -18.01 4.42 -5.00
N VAL A 207 -17.76 3.33 -5.71
CA VAL A 207 -17.80 3.26 -7.18
C VAL A 207 -18.69 2.10 -7.59
N SER A 208 -19.63 2.33 -8.52
CA SER A 208 -20.50 1.27 -9.04
C SER A 208 -20.93 1.55 -10.47
N ASN A 209 -21.08 0.50 -11.26
CA ASN A 209 -21.79 0.54 -12.54
C ASN A 209 -23.23 0.02 -12.43
N ASP A 210 -23.58 -0.63 -11.30
CA ASP A 210 -24.90 -1.15 -10.99
C ASP A 210 -25.21 -0.99 -9.50
N ASN A 211 -26.28 -0.32 -9.15
CA ASN A 211 -26.58 0.14 -7.80
C ASN A 211 -27.01 -0.94 -6.81
N ASN A 212 -27.13 -2.21 -7.22
CA ASN A 212 -27.81 -3.24 -6.41
C ASN A 212 -27.01 -4.51 -6.14
N LYS A 213 -25.72 -4.59 -6.47
CA LYS A 213 -24.95 -5.83 -6.28
C LYS A 213 -24.24 -5.82 -4.92
N LYS A 214 -24.59 -6.80 -4.06
CA LYS A 214 -23.85 -7.03 -2.82
C LYS A 214 -22.41 -7.45 -3.17
N LEU A 215 -21.42 -6.79 -2.56
CA LEU A 215 -20.02 -7.11 -2.76
C LEU A 215 -19.66 -8.40 -2.02
N ASN A 216 -19.15 -9.39 -2.76
CA ASN A 216 -18.51 -10.59 -2.20
C ASN A 216 -16.98 -10.51 -2.29
N GLU A 217 -16.49 -9.52 -3.01
CA GLU A 217 -15.08 -9.18 -3.25
C GLU A 217 -14.97 -7.69 -3.60
N ALA A 218 -13.76 -7.15 -3.67
CA ALA A 218 -13.56 -5.76 -4.05
C ALA A 218 -14.00 -5.50 -5.50
N TYR A 219 -14.70 -4.39 -5.73
CA TYR A 219 -15.09 -3.94 -7.06
C TYR A 219 -13.97 -3.09 -7.68
N LEU A 220 -13.29 -3.64 -8.67
CA LEU A 220 -12.15 -3.00 -9.34
C LEU A 220 -12.52 -2.35 -10.69
N GLY A 221 -13.80 -2.40 -11.08
CA GLY A 221 -14.28 -1.89 -12.35
C GLY A 221 -14.49 -0.38 -12.38
N ASP A 222 -14.75 0.12 -13.58
CA ASP A 222 -15.19 1.50 -13.81
C ASP A 222 -16.66 1.69 -13.40
N GLY A 223 -17.03 2.95 -13.12
CA GLY A 223 -18.40 3.27 -12.74
C GLY A 223 -18.58 4.73 -12.40
N LYS A 224 -19.75 5.02 -11.81
CA LYS A 224 -20.04 6.30 -11.21
C LYS A 224 -19.76 6.28 -9.72
N ILE A 225 -19.35 7.41 -9.20
CA ILE A 225 -19.18 7.61 -7.77
C ILE A 225 -20.54 7.61 -7.08
N ILE A 226 -20.64 6.87 -5.99
CA ILE A 226 -21.83 6.77 -5.12
C ILE A 226 -21.40 6.93 -3.65
N ASN A 227 -22.30 7.19 -2.73
CA ASN A 227 -22.04 7.29 -1.29
C ASN A 227 -20.92 8.26 -0.91
N SER A 228 -20.64 9.27 -1.75
CA SER A 228 -19.46 10.14 -1.67
C SER A 228 -19.80 11.63 -1.67
N GLY A 229 -20.95 12.00 -1.12
CA GLY A 229 -21.37 13.39 -0.96
C GLY A 229 -21.34 14.17 -2.28
N PHE A 230 -20.49 15.21 -2.35
CA PHE A 230 -20.39 16.10 -3.51
C PHE A 230 -19.78 15.44 -4.77
N LEU A 231 -19.20 14.25 -4.64
CA LEU A 231 -18.66 13.48 -5.78
C LEU A 231 -19.70 12.58 -6.44
N ASN A 232 -20.87 12.39 -5.84
CA ASN A 232 -21.90 11.45 -6.35
C ASN A 232 -22.29 11.75 -7.80
N GLY A 233 -22.38 10.67 -8.60
CA GLY A 233 -22.78 10.72 -10.01
C GLY A 233 -21.64 11.06 -10.99
N LEU A 234 -20.49 11.51 -10.50
CA LEU A 234 -19.32 11.77 -11.34
C LEU A 234 -18.67 10.43 -11.81
N ASN A 235 -17.96 10.48 -12.92
CA ASN A 235 -17.05 9.41 -13.29
C ASN A 235 -15.75 9.54 -12.45
N ILE A 236 -14.97 8.48 -12.38
CA ILE A 236 -13.73 8.39 -11.58
C ILE A 236 -12.77 9.54 -11.90
N GLN A 237 -12.56 9.85 -13.19
CA GLN A 237 -11.60 10.89 -13.60
C GLN A 237 -12.03 12.29 -13.12
N LYS A 238 -13.29 12.66 -13.31
CA LYS A 238 -13.82 13.94 -12.82
C LYS A 238 -13.83 14.03 -11.30
N ALA A 239 -14.09 12.91 -10.62
CA ALA A 239 -14.05 12.87 -9.17
C ALA A 239 -12.61 13.10 -8.64
N LYS A 240 -11.60 12.52 -9.29
CA LYS A 240 -10.17 12.77 -8.96
C LYS A 240 -9.81 14.25 -9.15
N GLU A 241 -10.23 14.85 -10.24
CA GLU A 241 -9.96 16.27 -10.53
C GLU A 241 -10.66 17.23 -9.55
N LEU A 242 -11.86 16.87 -9.09
CA LEU A 242 -12.63 17.73 -8.19
C LEU A 242 -12.16 17.63 -6.74
N ILE A 243 -11.61 16.50 -6.30
CA ILE A 243 -11.23 16.29 -4.89
C ILE A 243 -9.83 16.79 -4.56
N ILE A 244 -8.98 16.99 -5.56
CA ILE A 244 -7.64 17.59 -5.44
C ILE A 244 -7.73 19.11 -5.50
#